data_60d820a02f8b35692cd9c4a208fdf80a
#
_entry.id   60d820a02f8b35692cd9c4a208fdf80a
#
_cell.length_a   1.000
_cell.length_b   1.000
_cell.length_c   1.000
_cell.angle_alpha   90.00
_cell.angle_beta   90.00
_cell.angle_gamma   90.00
#
_symmetry.space_group_name_H-M   'P 1'
#
loop_
_entity.id
_entity.type
_entity.pdbx_description
1 polymer ?
#
loop_
_entity_poly.entity_id
_entity_poly.type
_entity_poly.pdbx_seq_one_letter_code
_entity_poly.pdbx_strand_id
1 'polypeptide(L)'
;MNFDFLMQHLLKTSMVALLALASQTAMADNEGNAPRETERETQGITFESKNTDSKLLQTMKPTINFGGYIIAKYSISDRSGQATNGGFDLRFVRLYADGHVFNDFYYKFQLEVNGAPGVDKGPRVVDAFMEWQKFDFFRVKLGQFKRPFGFENPYSPLKVGYGCYSQATMKIASIGDRNGEHKSSGRDLGVQIQGDLLPGADGHKWIHYQLGFFNGQGINHADKDHHKDLIGGLWISPIKDLAIGGFGWNGKYTNEKYDASNPNHLKSVKRVRWGVGMKYESDWTVRGEYMSSVGGVVTNAAAPDRSDAWYATIGLPVIKNLKIYGRYDCYRDAKTWSSLRTDYGISGNYHLGKNLIFQLNYTFTDDRTARRAATRTDSRYNTFDVQVTAKF
;
A
#
# COMPACT_ATOMS: atom_id res chain seq x y z
N MET A 1 -9.30 19.52 -32.21
CA MET A 1 -9.76 19.51 -30.82
C MET A 1 -9.04 18.34 -30.18
N ASN A 2 -8.11 18.61 -29.25
CA ASN A 2 -7.11 17.65 -28.78
C ASN A 2 -7.78 16.66 -27.80
N PHE A 3 -7.62 15.35 -28.03
CA PHE A 3 -8.22 14.27 -27.23
C PHE A 3 -7.87 14.39 -25.74
N ASP A 4 -6.67 14.87 -25.44
CA ASP A 4 -6.20 15.11 -24.06
C ASP A 4 -7.00 16.23 -23.35
N PHE A 5 -7.43 17.26 -24.08
CA PHE A 5 -8.24 18.35 -23.54
C PHE A 5 -9.67 17.87 -23.21
N LEU A 6 -10.23 17.00 -24.06
CA LEU A 6 -11.56 16.41 -23.84
C LEU A 6 -11.57 15.44 -22.65
N MET A 7 -10.52 14.62 -22.50
CA MET A 7 -10.36 13.71 -21.37
C MET A 7 -10.14 14.45 -20.05
N GLN A 8 -9.35 15.53 -20.05
CA GLN A 8 -9.18 16.36 -18.85
C GLN A 8 -10.47 17.09 -18.45
N HIS A 9 -11.29 17.48 -19.42
CA HIS A 9 -12.56 18.14 -19.15
C HIS A 9 -13.62 17.15 -18.64
N LEU A 10 -13.69 15.95 -19.21
CA LEU A 10 -14.56 14.86 -18.75
C LEU A 10 -14.20 14.39 -17.33
N LEU A 11 -12.92 14.25 -17.03
CA LEU A 11 -12.43 13.87 -15.68
C LEU A 11 -12.75 14.96 -14.64
N LYS A 12 -12.58 16.24 -14.99
CA LYS A 12 -12.91 17.36 -14.09
C LYS A 12 -14.42 17.47 -13.83
N THR A 13 -15.24 17.29 -14.85
CA THR A 13 -16.71 17.39 -14.73
C THR A 13 -17.29 16.19 -13.97
N SER A 14 -16.75 14.98 -14.19
CA SER A 14 -17.13 13.78 -13.45
C SER A 14 -16.72 13.84 -11.99
N MET A 15 -15.58 14.46 -11.67
CA MET A 15 -15.06 14.59 -10.31
C MET A 15 -15.87 15.60 -9.48
N VAL A 16 -16.31 16.71 -10.10
CA VAL A 16 -17.19 17.70 -9.45
C VAL A 16 -18.57 17.10 -9.18
N ALA A 17 -19.11 16.30 -10.12
CA ALA A 17 -20.36 15.59 -9.94
C ALA A 17 -20.30 14.52 -8.82
N LEU A 18 -19.18 13.79 -8.72
CA LEU A 18 -18.93 12.80 -7.64
C LEU A 18 -18.81 13.48 -6.27
N LEU A 19 -18.13 14.61 -6.18
CA LEU A 19 -18.01 15.40 -4.94
C LEU A 19 -19.35 16.04 -4.53
N ALA A 20 -20.15 16.48 -5.48
CA ALA A 20 -21.49 17.04 -5.22
C ALA A 20 -22.48 15.97 -4.74
N LEU A 21 -22.40 14.72 -5.28
CA LEU A 21 -23.20 13.60 -4.78
C LEU A 21 -22.79 13.19 -3.35
N ALA A 22 -21.49 13.17 -3.04
CA ALA A 22 -20.99 12.84 -1.71
C ALA A 22 -21.40 13.90 -0.65
N SER A 23 -21.48 15.17 -1.06
CA SER A 23 -21.93 16.26 -0.16
C SER A 23 -23.42 16.25 0.13
N GLN A 24 -24.25 15.79 -0.79
CA GLN A 24 -25.71 15.68 -0.58
C GLN A 24 -26.09 14.54 0.38
N THR A 25 -25.32 13.43 0.37
CA THR A 25 -25.55 12.34 1.34
C THR A 25 -25.07 12.69 2.76
N ALA A 26 -24.10 13.61 2.89
CA ALA A 26 -23.61 14.05 4.20
C ALA A 26 -24.51 15.08 4.90
N MET A 27 -25.40 15.76 4.18
CA MET A 27 -26.32 16.76 4.76
C MET A 27 -27.71 16.23 5.16
N ALA A 28 -28.03 14.97 4.82
CA ALA A 28 -29.34 14.39 5.11
C ALA A 28 -29.44 13.70 6.48
N ASP A 29 -28.35 13.59 7.25
CA ASP A 29 -28.30 12.84 8.51
C ASP A 29 -28.24 13.73 9.78
N ASN A 30 -28.83 14.91 9.77
CA ASN A 30 -28.82 15.75 10.94
C ASN A 30 -30.25 16.09 11.44
N GLU A 31 -31.00 15.06 11.86
CA GLU A 31 -32.08 15.21 12.85
C GLU A 31 -32.38 13.89 13.57
N GLY A 32 -32.10 13.89 14.84
CA GLY A 32 -32.65 13.21 15.99
C GLY A 32 -33.03 11.73 15.95
N ASN A 33 -32.40 11.01 16.83
CA ASN A 33 -32.72 9.75 17.50
C ASN A 33 -31.79 8.59 17.22
N ALA A 34 -31.08 8.16 18.27
CA ALA A 34 -30.31 6.93 18.25
C ALA A 34 -31.24 5.71 18.13
N PRO A 35 -31.04 4.86 17.16
CA PRO A 35 -31.54 3.49 17.17
C PRO A 35 -30.41 2.47 17.27
N ARG A 36 -30.76 1.37 17.90
CA ARG A 36 -30.04 0.10 18.00
C ARG A 36 -29.40 -0.33 16.71
N GLU A 37 -28.27 -1.04 16.84
CA GLU A 37 -27.60 -1.77 15.75
C GLU A 37 -28.61 -2.62 14.96
N THR A 38 -28.94 -2.15 13.78
CA THR A 38 -29.51 -2.91 12.70
C THR A 38 -28.75 -2.54 11.43
N GLU A 39 -28.45 -3.53 10.66
CA GLU A 39 -27.71 -3.53 9.40
C GLU A 39 -27.99 -2.28 8.56
N ARG A 40 -26.93 -1.52 8.22
CA ARG A 40 -27.03 -0.40 7.28
C ARG A 40 -27.24 -0.96 5.89
N GLU A 41 -28.42 -0.86 5.37
CA GLU A 41 -28.66 -0.92 3.93
C GLU A 41 -27.84 0.20 3.24
N THR A 42 -26.81 -0.21 2.53
CA THR A 42 -26.08 0.67 1.63
C THR A 42 -27.03 0.99 0.46
N GLN A 43 -27.42 2.24 0.29
CA GLN A 43 -28.11 2.68 -0.92
C GLN A 43 -27.16 2.58 -2.10
N GLY A 44 -27.12 1.42 -2.74
CA GLY A 44 -26.40 1.19 -3.98
C GLY A 44 -27.13 1.78 -5.18
N ILE A 45 -26.41 2.43 -6.08
CA ILE A 45 -26.95 2.80 -7.40
C ILE A 45 -27.19 1.51 -8.17
N THR A 46 -28.43 1.20 -8.49
CA THR A 46 -28.80 -0.01 -9.20
C THR A 46 -28.87 0.29 -10.70
N PHE A 47 -28.01 -0.34 -11.49
CA PHE A 47 -28.13 -0.33 -12.95
C PHE A 47 -29.02 -1.49 -13.39
N GLU A 48 -30.20 -1.21 -13.93
CA GLU A 48 -31.04 -2.21 -14.56
C GLU A 48 -30.54 -2.49 -15.99
N SER A 49 -29.98 -3.67 -16.21
CA SER A 49 -29.75 -4.18 -17.56
C SER A 49 -31.06 -4.77 -18.10
N LYS A 50 -31.63 -4.14 -19.10
CA LYS A 50 -32.78 -4.68 -19.87
C LYS A 50 -32.26 -5.70 -20.89
N ASN A 51 -31.86 -6.88 -20.50
CA ASN A 51 -31.78 -8.00 -21.44
C ASN A 51 -32.14 -9.30 -20.72
N THR A 52 -33.28 -9.78 -21.04
CA THR A 52 -33.99 -10.98 -20.69
C THR A 52 -33.40 -12.16 -21.42
N ASP A 53 -32.48 -12.93 -20.80
CA ASP A 53 -32.35 -14.35 -21.12
C ASP A 53 -31.45 -15.05 -20.11
N SER A 54 -31.96 -15.31 -18.98
CA SER A 54 -31.87 -16.47 -18.12
C SER A 54 -32.34 -16.14 -16.70
N LYS A 55 -33.22 -16.93 -16.16
CA LYS A 55 -33.74 -16.83 -14.77
C LYS A 55 -32.64 -16.84 -13.70
N LEU A 56 -31.42 -17.25 -14.03
CA LEU A 56 -30.23 -17.25 -13.16
C LEU A 56 -29.59 -15.86 -13.01
N LEU A 57 -29.72 -14.96 -13.99
CA LEU A 57 -29.16 -13.61 -13.97
C LEU A 57 -30.08 -12.58 -13.31
N GLN A 58 -31.35 -12.88 -13.13
CA GLN A 58 -32.35 -11.96 -12.58
C GLN A 58 -32.26 -11.76 -11.05
N THR A 59 -31.49 -12.58 -10.32
CA THR A 59 -31.44 -12.53 -8.86
C THR A 59 -30.24 -11.81 -8.27
N MET A 60 -29.28 -11.34 -9.10
CA MET A 60 -28.01 -10.82 -8.59
C MET A 60 -27.76 -9.37 -9.06
N LYS A 61 -28.25 -8.42 -8.27
CA LYS A 61 -27.96 -7.00 -8.51
C LYS A 61 -26.49 -6.70 -8.17
N PRO A 62 -25.71 -6.07 -9.08
CA PRO A 62 -24.36 -5.64 -8.73
C PRO A 62 -24.41 -4.59 -7.61
N THR A 63 -23.48 -4.68 -6.66
CA THR A 63 -23.32 -3.67 -5.61
C THR A 63 -22.16 -2.76 -5.93
N ILE A 64 -22.24 -1.49 -5.54
CA ILE A 64 -21.15 -0.54 -5.65
C ILE A 64 -21.13 0.36 -4.41
N ASN A 65 -19.96 0.42 -3.79
CA ASN A 65 -19.67 1.31 -2.68
C ASN A 65 -18.64 2.34 -3.12
N PHE A 66 -18.88 3.59 -2.82
CA PHE A 66 -17.92 4.67 -3.05
C PHE A 66 -17.30 5.10 -1.74
N GLY A 67 -16.04 5.47 -1.79
CA GLY A 67 -15.37 6.03 -0.64
C GLY A 67 -14.05 6.68 -1.04
N GLY A 68 -13.45 7.33 -0.07
CA GLY A 68 -12.18 7.99 -0.28
C GLY A 68 -11.51 8.41 1.01
N TYR A 69 -10.32 8.97 0.86
CA TYR A 69 -9.63 9.62 1.95
C TYR A 69 -8.61 10.63 1.46
N ILE A 70 -8.40 11.64 2.28
CA ILE A 70 -7.37 12.65 2.13
C ILE A 70 -6.43 12.56 3.33
N ILE A 71 -5.11 12.54 3.08
CA ILE A 71 -4.09 12.67 4.12
C ILE A 71 -3.29 13.93 3.81
N ALA A 72 -3.52 14.98 4.59
CA ALA A 72 -2.72 16.19 4.60
C ALA A 72 -1.62 16.04 5.66
N LYS A 73 -0.44 16.56 5.37
CA LYS A 73 0.75 16.45 6.22
C LYS A 73 1.49 17.79 6.29
N TYR A 74 2.00 18.10 7.47
CA TYR A 74 3.09 19.05 7.66
C TYR A 74 4.30 18.28 8.20
N SER A 75 5.47 18.48 7.60
CA SER A 75 6.73 17.87 8.02
C SER A 75 7.76 18.97 8.32
N ILE A 76 8.54 18.77 9.37
CA ILE A 76 9.74 19.56 9.66
C ILE A 76 10.90 18.61 10.00
N SER A 77 12.11 18.93 9.53
CA SER A 77 13.31 18.15 9.79
C SER A 77 14.48 19.09 10.04
N ASP A 78 15.36 18.72 10.96
CA ASP A 78 16.63 19.40 11.23
C ASP A 78 17.77 18.95 10.30
N ARG A 79 17.48 18.09 9.31
CA ARG A 79 18.47 17.62 8.33
C ARG A 79 19.00 18.79 7.52
N SER A 80 20.32 19.05 7.57
CA SER A 80 20.96 20.09 6.79
C SER A 80 21.01 19.77 5.29
N GLY A 81 21.12 20.80 4.45
CA GLY A 81 21.21 20.65 3.00
C GLY A 81 19.88 20.40 2.28
N GLN A 82 18.74 20.47 2.96
CA GLN A 82 17.43 20.55 2.32
C GLN A 82 17.02 22.02 2.09
N ALA A 83 16.46 22.30 0.91
CA ALA A 83 16.05 23.66 0.52
C ALA A 83 14.97 24.26 1.45
N THR A 84 14.20 23.42 2.13
CA THR A 84 13.20 23.79 3.13
C THR A 84 13.22 22.78 4.28
N ASN A 85 13.38 23.30 5.51
CA ASN A 85 13.36 22.46 6.71
C ASN A 85 11.95 22.05 7.12
N GLY A 86 10.90 22.58 6.49
CA GLY A 86 9.51 22.21 6.75
C GLY A 86 8.56 22.58 5.63
N GLY A 87 7.41 21.90 5.54
CA GLY A 87 6.41 22.20 4.52
C GLY A 87 5.13 21.39 4.63
N PHE A 88 4.07 21.89 3.98
CA PHE A 88 2.81 21.20 3.80
C PHE A 88 2.85 20.29 2.56
N ASP A 89 2.21 19.13 2.64
CA ASP A 89 2.10 18.17 1.56
C ASP A 89 0.74 17.44 1.62
N LEU A 90 0.22 17.06 0.46
CA LEU A 90 -0.88 16.11 0.33
C LEU A 90 -0.29 14.72 0.11
N ARG A 91 -0.16 13.97 1.20
CA ARG A 91 0.45 12.63 1.15
C ARG A 91 -0.34 11.67 0.27
N PHE A 92 -1.68 11.67 0.41
CA PHE A 92 -2.59 10.88 -0.42
C PHE A 92 -3.93 11.59 -0.56
N VAL A 93 -4.45 11.58 -1.79
CA VAL A 93 -5.84 11.90 -2.10
C VAL A 93 -6.36 10.72 -2.92
N ARG A 94 -7.17 9.85 -2.31
CA ARG A 94 -7.64 8.62 -2.94
C ARG A 94 -9.15 8.51 -2.97
N LEU A 95 -9.64 8.09 -4.13
CA LEU A 95 -11.04 7.74 -4.35
C LEU A 95 -11.10 6.27 -4.76
N TYR A 96 -12.12 5.55 -4.32
CA TYR A 96 -12.30 4.17 -4.73
C TYR A 96 -13.78 3.83 -4.90
N ALA A 97 -14.00 2.85 -5.76
CA ALA A 97 -15.27 2.14 -5.91
C ALA A 97 -15.00 0.65 -5.75
N ASP A 98 -15.79 -0.04 -4.96
CA ASP A 98 -15.73 -1.48 -4.83
C ASP A 98 -17.12 -2.10 -4.69
N GLY A 99 -17.21 -3.40 -4.88
CA GLY A 99 -18.48 -4.11 -4.76
C GLY A 99 -18.41 -5.51 -5.33
N HIS A 100 -19.58 -6.09 -5.58
CA HIS A 100 -19.70 -7.42 -6.15
C HIS A 100 -20.52 -7.38 -7.45
N VAL A 101 -20.03 -8.11 -8.46
CA VAL A 101 -20.80 -8.50 -9.65
C VAL A 101 -21.07 -9.99 -9.47
N PHE A 102 -22.33 -10.37 -9.38
CA PHE A 102 -22.72 -11.66 -8.83
C PHE A 102 -22.16 -11.82 -7.39
N ASN A 103 -22.66 -12.76 -6.62
CA ASN A 103 -22.25 -12.90 -5.21
C ASN A 103 -20.77 -13.24 -5.03
N ASP A 104 -20.18 -13.88 -6.03
CA ASP A 104 -18.85 -14.49 -5.94
C ASP A 104 -17.73 -13.63 -6.52
N PHE A 105 -18.03 -12.56 -7.26
CA PHE A 105 -17.02 -11.73 -7.93
C PHE A 105 -16.94 -10.36 -7.26
N TYR A 106 -15.93 -10.17 -6.44
CA TYR A 106 -15.56 -8.86 -5.89
C TYR A 106 -14.74 -8.07 -6.90
N TYR A 107 -14.98 -6.78 -7.02
CA TYR A 107 -14.15 -5.88 -7.80
C TYR A 107 -13.75 -4.66 -6.99
N LYS A 108 -12.62 -4.07 -7.35
CA LYS A 108 -12.15 -2.80 -6.80
C LYS A 108 -11.47 -1.97 -7.85
N PHE A 109 -11.81 -0.69 -7.86
CA PHE A 109 -11.13 0.36 -8.59
C PHE A 109 -10.71 1.46 -7.63
N GLN A 110 -9.46 1.93 -7.69
CA GLN A 110 -8.96 3.01 -6.84
C GLN A 110 -8.06 3.95 -7.64
N LEU A 111 -8.31 5.26 -7.48
CA LEU A 111 -7.50 6.35 -8.02
C LEU A 111 -6.69 7.02 -6.91
N GLU A 112 -5.46 7.38 -7.20
CA GLU A 112 -4.65 8.34 -6.45
C GLU A 112 -4.66 9.65 -7.24
N VAL A 113 -5.43 10.62 -6.74
CA VAL A 113 -5.77 11.85 -7.49
C VAL A 113 -4.58 12.80 -7.56
N ASN A 114 -3.80 12.90 -6.48
CA ASN A 114 -2.62 13.76 -6.40
C ASN A 114 -1.36 13.15 -7.03
N GLY A 115 -1.47 11.98 -7.65
CA GLY A 115 -0.32 11.27 -8.23
C GLY A 115 0.75 10.87 -7.21
N ALA A 116 1.96 10.58 -7.68
CA ALA A 116 3.11 10.33 -6.83
C ALA A 116 4.00 11.57 -6.82
N PRO A 117 4.13 12.31 -5.72
CA PRO A 117 4.97 13.51 -5.65
C PRO A 117 6.39 13.25 -6.14
N GLY A 118 6.86 14.08 -7.08
CA GLY A 118 8.18 13.96 -7.70
C GLY A 118 8.34 12.88 -8.78
N VAL A 119 7.25 12.18 -9.13
CA VAL A 119 7.24 11.14 -10.18
C VAL A 119 6.11 11.40 -11.17
N ASP A 120 4.87 11.35 -10.71
CA ASP A 120 3.68 11.55 -11.55
C ASP A 120 2.90 12.77 -11.04
N LYS A 121 2.65 13.73 -11.92
CA LYS A 121 1.89 14.96 -11.60
C LYS A 121 0.41 14.83 -11.99
N GLY A 122 -0.21 13.73 -11.78
CA GLY A 122 -1.60 13.58 -12.20
C GLY A 122 -2.27 12.36 -11.59
N PRO A 123 -3.59 12.22 -11.79
CA PRO A 123 -4.30 11.06 -11.33
C PRO A 123 -3.73 9.77 -11.93
N ARG A 124 -3.61 8.74 -11.09
CA ARG A 124 -3.19 7.41 -11.53
C ARG A 124 -4.08 6.33 -10.95
N VAL A 125 -4.31 5.28 -11.73
CA VAL A 125 -4.98 4.07 -11.24
C VAL A 125 -4.02 3.36 -10.29
N VAL A 126 -4.43 3.08 -9.07
CA VAL A 126 -3.63 2.32 -8.10
C VAL A 126 -4.12 0.90 -7.93
N ASP A 127 -5.42 0.67 -7.84
CA ASP A 127 -6.01 -0.66 -7.84
C ASP A 127 -7.06 -0.76 -8.96
N ALA A 128 -7.03 -1.84 -9.73
CA ALA A 128 -8.04 -2.19 -10.71
C ALA A 128 -8.04 -3.71 -10.89
N PHE A 129 -8.89 -4.41 -10.13
CA PHE A 129 -8.89 -5.86 -10.14
C PHE A 129 -10.28 -6.45 -9.89
N MET A 130 -10.42 -7.71 -10.30
CA MET A 130 -11.53 -8.59 -9.94
C MET A 130 -10.99 -9.78 -9.16
N GLU A 131 -11.78 -10.29 -8.23
CA GLU A 131 -11.46 -11.47 -7.44
C GLU A 131 -12.68 -12.39 -7.35
N TRP A 132 -12.51 -13.62 -7.83
CA TRP A 132 -13.49 -14.68 -7.62
C TRP A 132 -13.30 -15.25 -6.23
N GLN A 133 -14.36 -15.21 -5.40
CA GLN A 133 -14.31 -15.49 -3.96
C GLN A 133 -15.30 -16.57 -3.53
N LYS A 134 -15.72 -17.46 -4.42
CA LYS A 134 -16.74 -18.48 -4.13
C LYS A 134 -16.36 -19.40 -2.97
N PHE A 135 -15.07 -19.72 -2.83
CA PHE A 135 -14.57 -20.59 -1.78
C PHE A 135 -13.54 -19.90 -0.92
N ASP A 136 -13.63 -20.05 0.40
CA ASP A 136 -12.61 -19.52 1.33
C ASP A 136 -11.23 -20.09 1.06
N PHE A 137 -11.19 -21.39 0.74
CA PHE A 137 -9.93 -22.10 0.52
C PHE A 137 -9.30 -21.86 -0.84
N PHE A 138 -10.02 -21.26 -1.80
CA PHE A 138 -9.49 -20.99 -3.15
C PHE A 138 -10.18 -19.79 -3.77
N ARG A 139 -9.43 -18.73 -3.95
CA ARG A 139 -9.86 -17.47 -4.59
C ARG A 139 -8.87 -17.11 -5.68
N VAL A 140 -9.35 -16.47 -6.74
CA VAL A 140 -8.52 -16.04 -7.88
C VAL A 140 -8.70 -14.55 -8.07
N LYS A 141 -7.60 -13.79 -8.04
CA LYS A 141 -7.55 -12.35 -8.25
C LYS A 141 -6.80 -12.03 -9.55
N LEU A 142 -7.36 -11.15 -10.38
CA LEU A 142 -6.79 -10.73 -11.67
C LEU A 142 -6.86 -9.21 -11.80
N GLY A 143 -5.79 -8.59 -12.25
CA GLY A 143 -5.70 -7.15 -12.52
C GLY A 143 -4.49 -6.50 -11.86
N GLN A 144 -4.62 -5.23 -11.51
CA GLN A 144 -3.59 -4.45 -10.82
C GLN A 144 -3.90 -4.32 -9.33
N PHE A 145 -3.03 -4.85 -8.49
CA PHE A 145 -3.18 -4.85 -7.03
C PHE A 145 -1.82 -4.96 -6.33
N LYS A 146 -1.82 -4.86 -5.01
CA LYS A 146 -0.61 -4.99 -4.21
C LYS A 146 -0.02 -6.39 -4.29
N ARG A 147 1.29 -6.46 -4.54
CA ARG A 147 2.05 -7.71 -4.59
C ARG A 147 1.97 -8.45 -3.26
N PRO A 148 1.80 -9.78 -3.24
CA PRO A 148 1.67 -10.58 -2.02
C PRO A 148 3.03 -10.87 -1.37
N PHE A 149 3.76 -9.82 -0.97
CA PHE A 149 5.08 -9.92 -0.35
C PHE A 149 5.15 -9.08 0.92
N GLY A 150 5.33 -9.75 2.06
CA GLY A 150 5.31 -9.15 3.39
C GLY A 150 3.89 -8.94 3.95
N PHE A 151 3.81 -8.76 5.28
CA PHE A 151 2.56 -8.44 5.96
C PHE A 151 2.19 -6.96 5.87
N GLU A 152 3.18 -6.04 5.86
CA GLU A 152 2.90 -4.61 5.86
C GLU A 152 2.52 -4.09 4.47
N ASN A 153 3.06 -4.66 3.37
CA ASN A 153 2.76 -4.17 2.02
C ASN A 153 1.25 -4.16 1.67
N PRO A 154 0.44 -5.19 1.98
CA PRO A 154 -0.99 -5.17 1.72
C PRO A 154 -1.78 -4.10 2.49
N TYR A 155 -1.24 -3.53 3.57
CA TYR A 155 -1.98 -2.55 4.36
C TYR A 155 -2.28 -1.27 3.59
N SER A 156 -3.46 -0.72 3.85
CA SER A 156 -3.75 0.67 3.54
C SER A 156 -2.85 1.60 4.36
N PRO A 157 -2.44 2.77 3.86
CA PRO A 157 -1.74 3.78 4.66
C PRO A 157 -2.42 4.11 5.98
N LEU A 158 -3.75 3.94 6.05
CA LEU A 158 -4.56 4.19 7.24
C LEU A 158 -4.37 3.15 8.35
N LYS A 159 -3.90 1.93 8.02
CA LYS A 159 -3.70 0.81 8.94
C LYS A 159 -2.26 0.66 9.45
N VAL A 160 -1.31 1.38 8.85
CA VAL A 160 0.10 1.26 9.22
C VAL A 160 0.34 1.67 10.68
N GLY A 161 -0.41 2.67 11.17
CA GLY A 161 -0.31 3.18 12.53
C GLY A 161 0.87 4.13 12.75
N TYR A 162 1.88 4.10 11.90
CA TYR A 162 3.02 5.00 11.86
C TYR A 162 2.95 5.89 10.61
N GLY A 163 3.62 7.05 10.64
CA GLY A 163 3.54 8.06 9.58
C GLY A 163 4.00 7.61 8.19
N CYS A 164 4.71 6.49 8.08
CA CYS A 164 5.13 5.90 6.82
C CYS A 164 5.18 4.37 6.93
N TYR A 165 5.33 3.69 5.79
CA TYR A 165 5.68 2.27 5.77
C TYR A 165 7.13 2.06 6.24
N SER A 166 7.44 0.84 6.71
CA SER A 166 8.80 0.45 7.09
C SER A 166 9.76 0.51 5.90
N GLN A 167 11.06 0.63 6.17
CA GLN A 167 12.10 0.56 5.14
C GLN A 167 12.09 -0.80 4.43
N ALA A 168 11.78 -1.89 5.13
CA ALA A 168 11.57 -3.20 4.54
C ALA A 168 10.49 -3.15 3.44
N THR A 169 9.33 -2.58 3.77
CA THR A 169 8.23 -2.42 2.83
C THR A 169 8.56 -1.41 1.73
N MET A 170 9.15 -0.27 2.08
CA MET A 170 9.50 0.77 1.12
C MET A 170 10.54 0.29 0.10
N LYS A 171 11.63 -0.35 0.56
CA LYS A 171 12.81 -0.68 -0.27
C LYS A 171 12.75 -2.07 -0.89
N ILE A 172 12.15 -3.05 -0.18
CA ILE A 172 12.21 -4.46 -0.60
C ILE A 172 10.85 -4.99 -1.03
N ALA A 173 9.74 -4.59 -0.41
CA ALA A 173 8.40 -4.96 -0.90
C ALA A 173 7.88 -4.03 -2.02
N SER A 174 8.71 -3.08 -2.52
CA SER A 174 8.50 -2.28 -3.73
C SER A 174 7.47 -1.18 -3.65
N ILE A 175 7.37 -0.46 -2.54
CA ILE A 175 6.65 0.82 -2.55
C ILE A 175 7.50 1.89 -3.25
N GLY A 176 8.83 1.91 -2.99
CA GLY A 176 9.83 2.70 -3.68
C GLY A 176 11.09 1.86 -3.90
N ASP A 177 11.01 0.89 -4.78
CA ASP A 177 11.95 -0.22 -4.95
C ASP A 177 13.41 0.19 -5.09
N ARG A 178 14.29 -0.49 -4.34
CA ARG A 178 15.73 -0.31 -4.43
C ARG A 178 16.35 -0.63 -5.81
N ASN A 179 15.72 -1.47 -6.60
CA ASN A 179 16.21 -1.82 -7.95
C ASN A 179 16.06 -0.68 -8.97
N GLY A 180 15.38 0.39 -8.63
CA GLY A 180 15.13 1.54 -9.50
C GLY A 180 13.80 1.51 -10.24
N GLU A 181 12.89 0.60 -9.88
CA GLU A 181 11.52 0.63 -10.33
C GLU A 181 10.88 1.98 -9.92
N HIS A 182 10.06 2.56 -10.79
CA HIS A 182 9.29 3.75 -10.45
C HIS A 182 8.40 3.50 -9.22
N LYS A 183 7.90 4.56 -8.59
CA LYS A 183 7.10 4.45 -7.35
C LYS A 183 5.76 3.74 -7.61
N SER A 184 5.75 2.42 -7.52
CA SER A 184 4.58 1.56 -7.79
C SER A 184 3.62 1.41 -6.62
N SER A 185 3.94 1.96 -5.45
CA SER A 185 3.16 1.76 -4.22
C SER A 185 2.93 0.28 -3.86
N GLY A 186 3.89 -0.59 -4.20
CA GLY A 186 3.86 -2.02 -3.94
C GLY A 186 2.93 -2.83 -4.86
N ARG A 187 2.51 -2.25 -6.01
CA ARG A 187 1.53 -2.84 -6.92
C ARG A 187 2.15 -3.32 -8.22
N ASP A 188 1.43 -4.23 -8.89
CA ASP A 188 1.75 -4.71 -10.23
C ASP A 188 0.50 -5.31 -10.90
N LEU A 189 0.59 -5.52 -12.21
CA LEU A 189 -0.39 -6.26 -13.00
C LEU A 189 -0.10 -7.75 -12.93
N GLY A 190 -1.11 -8.56 -12.62
CA GLY A 190 -0.91 -9.99 -12.51
C GLY A 190 -2.16 -10.78 -12.15
N VAL A 191 -1.94 -12.07 -11.90
CA VAL A 191 -2.92 -13.02 -11.39
C VAL A 191 -2.41 -13.64 -10.10
N GLN A 192 -3.29 -13.84 -9.13
CA GLN A 192 -2.96 -14.43 -7.82
C GLN A 192 -4.03 -15.45 -7.43
N ILE A 193 -3.60 -16.59 -6.94
CA ILE A 193 -4.44 -17.51 -6.17
C ILE A 193 -4.15 -17.33 -4.68
N GLN A 194 -5.20 -17.47 -3.86
CA GLN A 194 -5.08 -17.37 -2.40
C GLN A 194 -6.20 -18.14 -1.73
N GLY A 195 -5.99 -18.49 -0.49
CA GLY A 195 -7.03 -19.20 0.27
C GLY A 195 -6.68 -19.34 1.74
N ASP A 196 -7.72 -19.66 2.49
CA ASP A 196 -7.70 -19.88 3.93
C ASP A 196 -8.12 -21.32 4.22
N LEU A 197 -7.30 -22.04 4.98
CA LEU A 197 -7.47 -23.46 5.26
C LEU A 197 -7.62 -23.70 6.77
N LEU A 198 -8.21 -24.86 7.10
CA LEU A 198 -8.35 -25.36 8.45
C LEU A 198 -9.05 -24.36 9.39
N PRO A 199 -10.38 -24.21 9.30
CA PRO A 199 -11.14 -23.36 10.22
C PRO A 199 -11.03 -23.88 11.66
N GLY A 200 -10.66 -23.01 12.59
CA GLY A 200 -10.68 -23.28 14.03
C GLY A 200 -12.10 -23.20 14.61
N ALA A 201 -12.27 -23.67 15.84
CA ALA A 201 -13.56 -23.65 16.53
C ALA A 201 -14.12 -22.23 16.79
N ASP A 202 -13.24 -21.22 16.90
CA ASP A 202 -13.58 -19.80 17.05
C ASP A 202 -13.72 -19.04 15.73
N GLY A 203 -13.70 -19.78 14.60
CA GLY A 203 -13.88 -19.25 13.25
C GLY A 203 -12.61 -18.65 12.62
N HIS A 204 -11.48 -18.56 13.34
CA HIS A 204 -10.22 -18.18 12.69
C HIS A 204 -9.71 -19.29 11.77
N LYS A 205 -8.92 -18.91 10.76
CA LYS A 205 -8.31 -19.86 9.81
C LYS A 205 -6.85 -20.09 10.21
N TRP A 206 -6.46 -21.37 10.34
CA TRP A 206 -5.10 -21.73 10.78
C TRP A 206 -4.02 -21.45 9.76
N ILE A 207 -4.35 -21.58 8.48
CA ILE A 207 -3.36 -21.45 7.39
C ILE A 207 -3.91 -20.51 6.34
N HIS A 208 -3.07 -19.57 5.89
CA HIS A 208 -3.33 -18.78 4.69
C HIS A 208 -2.18 -18.92 3.70
N TYR A 209 -2.51 -19.11 2.43
CA TYR A 209 -1.56 -19.13 1.33
C TYR A 209 -1.92 -18.11 0.25
N GLN A 210 -0.90 -17.62 -0.44
CA GLN A 210 -1.05 -16.78 -1.61
C GLN A 210 0.12 -17.00 -2.57
N LEU A 211 -0.16 -17.04 -3.88
CA LEU A 211 0.82 -17.22 -4.93
C LEU A 211 0.34 -16.48 -6.18
N GLY A 212 1.19 -15.66 -6.78
CA GLY A 212 0.83 -14.90 -7.97
C GLY A 212 1.95 -14.76 -8.97
N PHE A 213 1.55 -14.52 -10.22
CA PHE A 213 2.40 -14.20 -11.36
C PHE A 213 2.14 -12.77 -11.77
N PHE A 214 3.19 -11.95 -11.83
CA PHE A 214 3.11 -10.52 -12.11
C PHE A 214 4.03 -10.13 -13.26
N ASN A 215 3.75 -9.00 -13.93
CA ASN A 215 4.60 -8.49 -15.01
C ASN A 215 6.00 -8.07 -14.54
N GLY A 216 6.19 -7.75 -13.25
CA GLY A 216 7.49 -7.33 -12.71
C GLY A 216 7.88 -5.89 -13.03
N GLN A 217 7.02 -5.11 -13.69
CA GLN A 217 7.31 -3.73 -14.10
C GLN A 217 6.66 -2.67 -13.21
N GLY A 218 5.78 -3.09 -12.30
CA GLY A 218 5.08 -2.19 -11.38
C GLY A 218 3.79 -1.61 -11.94
N ILE A 219 3.30 -0.58 -11.26
CA ILE A 219 1.98 0.01 -11.50
C ILE A 219 1.87 0.67 -12.89
N ASN A 220 0.76 0.41 -13.61
CA ASN A 220 0.42 1.06 -14.89
C ASN A 220 1.46 0.86 -16.01
N HIS A 221 2.31 -0.17 -15.92
CA HIS A 221 3.29 -0.50 -16.94
C HIS A 221 3.00 -1.85 -17.57
N ALA A 222 3.12 -1.91 -18.90
CA ALA A 222 3.03 -3.15 -19.64
C ALA A 222 4.28 -4.00 -19.41
N ASP A 223 4.17 -5.28 -19.68
CA ASP A 223 5.30 -6.20 -19.70
C ASP A 223 6.35 -5.76 -20.74
N LYS A 224 7.61 -5.70 -20.33
CA LYS A 224 8.74 -5.23 -21.17
C LYS A 224 9.66 -6.36 -21.63
N ASP A 225 9.61 -7.51 -21.00
CA ASP A 225 10.61 -8.56 -21.24
C ASP A 225 10.03 -9.98 -21.28
N HIS A 226 8.70 -10.11 -21.25
CA HIS A 226 7.98 -11.38 -21.22
C HIS A 226 8.31 -12.28 -20.01
N HIS A 227 9.13 -11.79 -19.06
CA HIS A 227 9.40 -12.49 -17.82
C HIS A 227 8.28 -12.18 -16.80
N LYS A 228 7.92 -13.20 -16.02
CA LYS A 228 6.94 -13.02 -14.96
C LYS A 228 7.59 -13.20 -13.59
N ASP A 229 7.28 -12.29 -12.70
CA ASP A 229 7.68 -12.39 -11.31
C ASP A 229 6.74 -13.34 -10.59
N LEU A 230 7.30 -14.38 -9.97
CA LEU A 230 6.58 -15.29 -9.09
C LEU A 230 6.70 -14.77 -7.66
N ILE A 231 5.56 -14.44 -7.03
CA ILE A 231 5.52 -13.86 -5.69
C ILE A 231 4.48 -14.60 -4.86
N GLY A 232 4.82 -14.94 -3.62
CA GLY A 232 3.86 -15.60 -2.75
C GLY A 232 4.26 -15.60 -1.29
N GLY A 233 3.37 -16.12 -0.46
CA GLY A 233 3.56 -16.25 0.97
C GLY A 233 2.64 -17.31 1.57
N LEU A 234 3.09 -17.81 2.71
CA LEU A 234 2.38 -18.76 3.53
C LEU A 234 2.53 -18.35 4.99
N TRP A 235 1.43 -18.35 5.74
CA TRP A 235 1.49 -18.13 7.18
C TRP A 235 0.52 -19.01 7.94
N ILE A 236 0.84 -19.21 9.21
CA ILE A 236 -0.02 -19.89 10.17
C ILE A 236 -0.55 -18.88 11.17
N SER A 237 -1.76 -19.11 11.65
CA SER A 237 -2.42 -18.33 12.69
C SER A 237 -2.75 -19.27 13.87
N PRO A 238 -1.81 -19.50 14.80
CA PRO A 238 -1.99 -20.46 15.91
C PRO A 238 -3.10 -20.05 16.87
N ILE A 239 -3.32 -18.74 16.99
CA ILE A 239 -4.43 -18.14 17.74
C ILE A 239 -5.03 -17.02 16.89
N LYS A 240 -6.24 -16.62 17.21
CA LYS A 240 -6.89 -15.47 16.60
C LYS A 240 -5.98 -14.23 16.68
N ASP A 241 -5.98 -13.43 15.60
CA ASP A 241 -5.24 -12.17 15.47
C ASP A 241 -3.70 -12.30 15.40
N LEU A 242 -3.11 -13.50 15.57
CA LEU A 242 -1.69 -13.77 15.38
C LEU A 242 -1.46 -14.47 14.04
N ALA A 243 -0.54 -13.95 13.24
CA ALA A 243 -0.04 -14.63 12.03
C ALA A 243 1.49 -14.64 12.03
N ILE A 244 2.07 -15.78 11.68
CA ILE A 244 3.52 -15.99 11.56
C ILE A 244 3.77 -16.66 10.22
N GLY A 245 4.65 -16.11 9.38
CA GLY A 245 4.85 -16.69 8.07
C GLY A 245 6.05 -16.18 7.30
N GLY A 246 6.16 -16.71 6.08
CA GLY A 246 7.24 -16.42 5.16
C GLY A 246 6.74 -16.06 3.77
N PHE A 247 7.58 -15.33 3.03
CA PHE A 247 7.30 -14.79 1.71
C PHE A 247 8.49 -15.05 0.78
N GLY A 248 8.19 -15.28 -0.49
CA GLY A 248 9.18 -15.45 -1.54
C GLY A 248 8.83 -14.62 -2.76
N TRP A 249 9.87 -14.17 -3.45
CA TRP A 249 9.77 -13.46 -4.72
C TRP A 249 10.94 -13.85 -5.61
N ASN A 250 10.65 -14.38 -6.78
CA ASN A 250 11.61 -14.66 -7.83
C ASN A 250 11.19 -13.92 -9.10
N GLY A 251 12.01 -12.99 -9.55
CA GLY A 251 11.69 -12.14 -10.66
C GLY A 251 12.87 -11.34 -11.22
N LYS A 252 12.52 -10.39 -12.07
CA LYS A 252 13.46 -9.52 -12.77
C LYS A 252 12.83 -8.15 -13.03
N TYR A 253 13.60 -7.08 -12.89
CA TYR A 253 13.17 -5.73 -13.31
C TYR A 253 13.95 -5.30 -14.54
N THR A 254 13.26 -4.88 -15.60
CA THR A 254 13.84 -4.36 -16.83
C THR A 254 13.79 -2.84 -16.84
N ASN A 255 14.95 -2.22 -17.07
CA ASN A 255 15.12 -0.77 -17.07
C ASN A 255 14.42 -0.13 -18.27
N GLU A 256 13.34 0.61 -18.02
CA GLU A 256 12.57 1.30 -19.05
C GLU A 256 13.34 2.48 -19.68
N LYS A 257 14.32 3.01 -18.94
CA LYS A 257 15.18 4.13 -19.37
C LYS A 257 16.60 3.68 -19.65
N TYR A 258 16.75 2.42 -20.13
CA TYR A 258 18.07 1.89 -20.46
C TYR A 258 18.71 2.68 -21.58
N ASP A 259 19.92 3.16 -21.33
CA ASP A 259 20.79 3.83 -22.30
C ASP A 259 22.08 3.03 -22.42
N ALA A 260 22.29 2.42 -23.58
CA ALA A 260 23.46 1.60 -23.86
C ALA A 260 24.79 2.40 -23.89
N SER A 261 24.72 3.73 -24.05
CA SER A 261 25.89 4.62 -24.01
C SER A 261 26.33 4.95 -22.57
N ASN A 262 25.47 4.70 -21.58
CA ASN A 262 25.76 4.95 -20.17
C ASN A 262 26.25 3.68 -19.48
N PRO A 263 27.54 3.58 -19.12
CA PRO A 263 28.12 2.37 -18.50
C PRO A 263 27.53 2.06 -17.11
N ASN A 264 26.87 3.01 -16.47
CA ASN A 264 26.18 2.81 -15.19
C ASN A 264 24.78 2.21 -15.36
N HIS A 265 24.21 2.18 -16.57
CA HIS A 265 22.89 1.61 -16.79
C HIS A 265 22.97 0.10 -17.06
N LEU A 266 22.16 -0.64 -16.30
CA LEU A 266 21.93 -2.06 -16.55
C LEU A 266 20.59 -2.22 -17.28
N LYS A 267 20.58 -3.08 -18.31
CA LYS A 267 19.36 -3.39 -19.07
C LYS A 267 18.30 -4.03 -18.16
N SER A 268 18.72 -4.89 -17.26
CA SER A 268 17.85 -5.53 -16.28
C SER A 268 18.63 -6.01 -15.05
N VAL A 269 17.94 -6.20 -13.95
CA VAL A 269 18.50 -6.74 -12.70
C VAL A 269 17.61 -7.85 -12.16
N LYS A 270 18.22 -8.84 -11.50
CA LYS A 270 17.48 -9.88 -10.76
C LYS A 270 16.70 -9.25 -9.62
N ARG A 271 15.57 -9.88 -9.28
CA ARG A 271 14.75 -9.52 -8.13
C ARG A 271 14.39 -10.79 -7.37
N VAL A 272 15.35 -11.30 -6.59
CA VAL A 272 15.15 -12.49 -5.77
C VAL A 272 15.08 -12.06 -4.32
N ARG A 273 13.94 -12.29 -3.67
CA ARG A 273 13.66 -11.80 -2.33
C ARG A 273 13.01 -12.89 -1.49
N TRP A 274 13.27 -12.84 -0.22
CA TRP A 274 12.55 -13.62 0.77
C TRP A 274 12.35 -12.80 2.05
N GLY A 275 11.36 -13.14 2.81
CA GLY A 275 11.06 -12.48 4.07
C GLY A 275 10.36 -13.43 5.02
N VAL A 276 10.50 -13.15 6.31
CA VAL A 276 9.75 -13.79 7.39
C VAL A 276 9.20 -12.71 8.31
N GLY A 277 8.08 -12.98 8.92
CA GLY A 277 7.49 -11.99 9.81
C GLY A 277 6.40 -12.56 10.69
N MET A 278 5.96 -11.68 11.58
CA MET A 278 4.81 -11.91 12.44
C MET A 278 3.99 -10.65 12.58
N LYS A 279 2.70 -10.84 12.79
CA LYS A 279 1.76 -9.78 13.19
C LYS A 279 0.78 -10.31 14.23
N TYR A 280 0.56 -9.51 15.25
CA TYR A 280 -0.55 -9.67 16.19
C TYR A 280 -1.35 -8.38 16.20
N GLU A 281 -2.64 -8.46 15.90
CA GLU A 281 -3.49 -7.30 15.68
C GLU A 281 -4.84 -7.47 16.38
N SER A 282 -4.84 -7.09 17.63
CA SER A 282 -6.00 -6.98 18.50
C SER A 282 -6.12 -5.52 18.99
N ASP A 283 -6.48 -5.29 20.25
CA ASP A 283 -6.35 -3.98 20.91
C ASP A 283 -4.89 -3.52 20.88
N TRP A 284 -3.96 -4.44 21.10
CA TRP A 284 -2.54 -4.23 20.89
C TRP A 284 -2.16 -4.52 19.44
N THR A 285 -1.08 -3.88 18.99
CA THR A 285 -0.45 -4.19 17.71
C THR A 285 0.99 -4.60 17.97
N VAL A 286 1.40 -5.77 17.50
CA VAL A 286 2.80 -6.19 17.44
C VAL A 286 3.07 -6.66 16.02
N ARG A 287 4.04 -6.05 15.34
CA ARG A 287 4.44 -6.43 13.98
C ARG A 287 5.94 -6.42 13.86
N GLY A 288 6.47 -7.37 13.14
CA GLY A 288 7.88 -7.39 12.80
C GLY A 288 8.11 -8.25 11.57
N GLU A 289 9.00 -7.78 10.71
CA GLU A 289 9.41 -8.50 9.50
C GLU A 289 10.90 -8.33 9.26
N TYR A 290 11.55 -9.37 8.78
CA TYR A 290 12.86 -9.33 8.16
C TYR A 290 12.73 -9.66 6.68
N MET A 291 13.36 -8.89 5.81
CA MET A 291 13.37 -9.10 4.38
C MET A 291 14.79 -9.03 3.83
N SER A 292 15.13 -9.91 2.90
CA SER A 292 16.39 -9.94 2.17
C SER A 292 16.15 -9.87 0.68
N SER A 293 17.02 -9.16 -0.05
CA SER A 293 16.91 -8.96 -1.48
C SER A 293 18.27 -9.20 -2.16
N VAL A 294 18.22 -9.89 -3.31
CA VAL A 294 19.33 -10.02 -4.25
C VAL A 294 18.91 -9.36 -5.55
N GLY A 295 19.78 -8.52 -6.10
CA GLY A 295 19.65 -7.76 -7.34
C GLY A 295 20.14 -6.33 -7.18
N GLY A 296 20.85 -5.83 -8.19
CA GLY A 296 21.46 -4.51 -8.21
C GLY A 296 20.45 -3.37 -8.47
N VAL A 297 20.96 -2.21 -8.85
CA VAL A 297 20.18 -1.01 -9.21
C VAL A 297 20.36 -0.75 -10.70
N VAL A 298 19.28 -0.62 -11.46
CA VAL A 298 19.34 -0.48 -12.94
C VAL A 298 20.04 0.78 -13.42
N THR A 299 20.13 1.81 -12.58
CA THR A 299 20.80 3.09 -12.89
C THR A 299 22.19 3.21 -12.27
N ASN A 300 22.67 2.16 -11.60
CA ASN A 300 23.98 2.16 -10.96
C ASN A 300 24.57 0.74 -10.94
N ALA A 301 25.36 0.42 -11.97
CA ALA A 301 26.01 -0.88 -12.12
C ALA A 301 26.98 -1.24 -10.97
N ALA A 302 27.52 -0.24 -10.27
CA ALA A 302 28.40 -0.42 -9.12
C ALA A 302 27.63 -0.59 -7.78
N ALA A 303 26.30 -0.47 -7.80
CA ALA A 303 25.51 -0.63 -6.58
C ALA A 303 25.60 -2.06 -6.04
N PRO A 304 25.60 -2.24 -4.72
CA PRO A 304 25.56 -3.55 -4.11
C PRO A 304 24.38 -4.40 -4.61
N ASP A 305 24.64 -5.69 -4.86
CA ASP A 305 23.62 -6.63 -5.34
C ASP A 305 22.77 -7.25 -4.20
N ARG A 306 23.17 -7.05 -2.95
CA ARG A 306 22.50 -7.61 -1.78
C ARG A 306 22.12 -6.53 -0.78
N SER A 307 20.89 -6.59 -0.30
CA SER A 307 20.38 -5.70 0.75
C SER A 307 19.46 -6.47 1.70
N ASP A 308 19.25 -5.93 2.88
CA ASP A 308 18.23 -6.42 3.77
C ASP A 308 17.62 -5.30 4.62
N ALA A 309 16.48 -5.61 5.21
CA ALA A 309 15.75 -4.69 6.07
C ALA A 309 14.96 -5.47 7.13
N TRP A 310 14.73 -4.83 8.27
CA TRP A 310 13.84 -5.37 9.28
C TRP A 310 13.20 -4.25 10.08
N TYR A 311 12.05 -4.53 10.63
CA TYR A 311 11.40 -3.60 11.54
C TYR A 311 10.65 -4.35 12.65
N ALA A 312 10.42 -3.63 13.75
CA ALA A 312 9.50 -4.00 14.79
C ALA A 312 8.61 -2.80 15.12
N THR A 313 7.31 -3.02 15.25
CA THR A 313 6.32 -2.01 15.62
C THR A 313 5.46 -2.55 16.75
N ILE A 314 5.30 -1.75 17.81
CA ILE A 314 4.37 -2.01 18.91
C ILE A 314 3.38 -0.86 18.96
N GLY A 315 2.09 -1.18 19.05
CA GLY A 315 0.99 -0.20 19.18
C GLY A 315 0.18 -0.51 20.44
N LEU A 316 0.06 0.50 21.32
CA LEU A 316 -0.60 0.39 22.62
C LEU A 316 -1.85 1.29 22.66
N PRO A 317 -3.03 0.77 23.01
CA PRO A 317 -4.18 1.61 23.30
C PRO A 317 -3.95 2.33 24.65
N VAL A 318 -4.00 3.66 24.62
CA VAL A 318 -3.83 4.48 25.85
C VAL A 318 -5.21 4.84 26.42
N ILE A 319 -6.11 5.28 25.55
CA ILE A 319 -7.52 5.49 25.84
C ILE A 319 -8.31 5.05 24.60
N LYS A 320 -9.65 4.96 24.72
CA LYS A 320 -10.55 4.44 23.67
C LYS A 320 -10.24 4.95 22.24
N ASN A 321 -9.82 6.21 22.09
CA ASN A 321 -9.61 6.84 20.79
C ASN A 321 -8.13 7.16 20.49
N LEU A 322 -7.20 6.87 21.41
CA LEU A 322 -5.79 7.16 21.25
C LEU A 322 -4.96 5.89 21.33
N LYS A 323 -4.21 5.63 20.27
CA LYS A 323 -3.21 4.55 20.19
C LYS A 323 -1.83 5.13 19.95
N ILE A 324 -0.84 4.71 20.74
CA ILE A 324 0.56 5.11 20.57
C ILE A 324 1.32 3.95 19.94
N TYR A 325 2.17 4.25 18.97
CA TYR A 325 3.02 3.30 18.28
C TYR A 325 4.49 3.65 18.50
N GLY A 326 5.30 2.64 18.79
CA GLY A 326 6.76 2.69 18.73
C GLY A 326 7.25 1.85 17.55
N ARG A 327 8.24 2.33 16.81
CA ARG A 327 8.86 1.61 15.69
C ARG A 327 10.38 1.66 15.77
N TYR A 328 11.02 0.51 15.61
CA TYR A 328 12.43 0.34 15.29
C TYR A 328 12.53 -0.18 13.86
N ASP A 329 13.24 0.51 12.98
CA ASP A 329 13.20 0.25 11.55
C ASP A 329 14.59 0.38 10.92
N CYS A 330 15.06 -0.66 10.24
CA CYS A 330 16.43 -0.79 9.76
C CYS A 330 16.50 -1.20 8.29
N TYR A 331 17.46 -0.63 7.59
CA TYR A 331 17.81 -0.99 6.21
C TYR A 331 19.33 -1.01 6.03
N ARG A 332 19.85 -2.05 5.35
CA ARG A 332 21.25 -2.14 4.91
C ARG A 332 21.32 -2.29 3.39
N ASP A 333 21.82 -1.27 2.72
CA ASP A 333 21.88 -1.26 1.26
C ASP A 333 22.88 -2.26 0.69
N ALA A 334 23.99 -2.50 1.39
CA ALA A 334 25.03 -3.47 1.02
C ALA A 334 25.04 -4.73 1.90
N LYS A 335 24.02 -4.95 2.72
CA LYS A 335 23.97 -6.02 3.73
C LYS A 335 25.17 -6.00 4.72
N THR A 336 25.76 -4.83 4.94
CA THR A 336 26.85 -4.58 5.86
C THR A 336 26.44 -3.59 6.93
N TRP A 337 27.04 -3.66 8.12
CA TRP A 337 26.78 -2.74 9.22
C TRP A 337 27.16 -1.29 8.88
N SER A 338 28.09 -1.12 7.94
CA SER A 338 28.51 0.19 7.50
C SER A 338 27.52 0.90 6.61
N SER A 339 26.58 0.15 5.99
CA SER A 339 25.47 0.68 5.18
C SER A 339 24.16 0.74 5.94
N LEU A 340 24.18 0.59 7.27
CA LEU A 340 22.98 0.59 8.09
C LEU A 340 22.39 2.00 8.20
N ARG A 341 21.11 2.12 7.88
CA ARG A 341 20.23 3.20 8.28
C ARG A 341 19.23 2.66 9.31
N THR A 342 19.07 3.39 10.40
CA THR A 342 18.10 3.06 11.46
C THR A 342 17.20 4.26 11.69
N ASP A 343 15.89 4.02 11.71
CA ASP A 343 14.89 4.99 12.10
C ASP A 343 14.23 4.51 13.42
N TYR A 344 14.28 5.36 14.44
CA TYR A 344 13.58 5.18 15.71
C TYR A 344 12.38 6.11 15.71
N GLY A 345 11.20 5.55 15.83
CA GLY A 345 9.97 6.32 15.67
C GLY A 345 8.97 6.14 16.79
N ILE A 346 8.26 7.21 17.09
CA ILE A 346 7.06 7.19 17.93
C ILE A 346 5.92 7.90 17.20
N SER A 347 4.70 7.39 17.34
CA SER A 347 3.51 7.97 16.69
C SER A 347 2.32 7.91 17.64
N GLY A 348 1.58 9.00 17.74
CA GLY A 348 0.29 9.07 18.44
C GLY A 348 -0.84 9.24 17.43
N ASN A 349 -1.82 8.34 17.45
CA ASN A 349 -2.98 8.36 16.56
C ASN A 349 -4.25 8.57 17.37
N TYR A 350 -4.87 9.74 17.20
CA TYR A 350 -6.14 10.07 17.83
C TYR A 350 -7.27 10.00 16.81
N HIS A 351 -8.27 9.16 17.07
CA HIS A 351 -9.44 8.95 16.24
C HIS A 351 -10.61 9.81 16.74
N LEU A 352 -11.00 10.81 15.98
CA LEU A 352 -12.23 11.57 16.23
C LEU A 352 -13.36 10.96 15.38
N GLY A 353 -14.15 10.11 16.03
CA GLY A 353 -15.15 9.30 15.33
C GLY A 353 -14.52 8.28 14.36
N LYS A 354 -15.29 7.91 13.32
CA LYS A 354 -14.85 6.91 12.31
C LYS A 354 -14.05 7.54 11.15
N ASN A 355 -14.18 8.85 10.96
CA ASN A 355 -13.83 9.53 9.72
C ASN A 355 -12.62 10.44 9.82
N LEU A 356 -12.22 10.86 11.02
CA LEU A 356 -11.11 11.80 11.20
C LEU A 356 -10.02 11.20 12.09
N ILE A 357 -8.76 11.28 11.64
CA ILE A 357 -7.60 10.80 12.40
C ILE A 357 -6.56 11.91 12.44
N PHE A 358 -6.14 12.26 13.65
CA PHE A 358 -4.99 13.12 13.91
C PHE A 358 -3.81 12.26 14.27
N GLN A 359 -2.69 12.44 13.58
CA GLN A 359 -1.48 11.66 13.79
C GLN A 359 -0.29 12.59 13.98
N LEU A 360 0.44 12.37 15.07
CA LEU A 360 1.73 13.02 15.35
C LEU A 360 2.81 11.96 15.28
N ASN A 361 3.88 12.24 14.53
CA ASN A 361 5.00 11.33 14.38
C ASN A 361 6.30 12.04 14.67
N TYR A 362 7.16 11.38 15.41
CA TYR A 362 8.56 11.76 15.58
C TYR A 362 9.45 10.62 15.14
N THR A 363 10.48 10.93 14.37
CA THR A 363 11.46 9.97 13.88
C THR A 363 12.87 10.51 14.08
N PHE A 364 13.71 9.77 14.77
CA PHE A 364 15.15 9.96 14.80
C PHE A 364 15.81 9.01 13.82
N THR A 365 16.58 9.52 12.85
CA THR A 365 17.32 8.74 11.86
C THR A 365 18.81 8.75 12.16
N ASP A 366 19.46 7.57 12.15
CA ASP A 366 20.93 7.39 12.10
C ASP A 366 21.29 6.66 10.80
N ASP A 367 21.91 7.38 9.85
CA ASP A 367 22.30 6.88 8.54
C ASP A 367 23.83 6.78 8.41
N ARG A 368 24.36 5.56 8.58
CA ARG A 368 25.80 5.31 8.50
C ARG A 368 26.35 5.44 7.08
N THR A 369 25.53 5.25 6.04
CA THR A 369 25.93 5.46 4.64
C THR A 369 26.18 6.94 4.39
N ALA A 370 25.27 7.81 4.83
CA ALA A 370 25.43 9.26 4.70
C ALA A 370 26.66 9.76 5.47
N ARG A 371 26.98 9.15 6.62
CA ARG A 371 28.18 9.52 7.43
C ARG A 371 29.51 9.28 6.68
N ARG A 372 29.55 8.31 5.74
CA ARG A 372 30.74 7.95 4.99
C ARG A 372 30.83 8.63 3.62
N ALA A 373 29.75 9.26 3.17
CA ALA A 373 29.76 10.00 1.92
C ALA A 373 30.75 11.17 1.99
N ALA A 374 31.50 11.39 0.92
CA ALA A 374 32.49 12.49 0.81
C ALA A 374 31.82 13.88 0.94
N THR A 375 30.58 14.00 0.46
CA THR A 375 29.69 15.13 0.74
C THR A 375 28.98 14.87 2.04
N ARG A 376 29.44 15.46 3.14
CA ARG A 376 28.81 15.33 4.46
C ARG A 376 27.38 15.87 4.42
N THR A 377 26.43 15.00 4.16
CA THR A 377 25.03 15.21 4.51
C THR A 377 24.84 14.75 5.96
N ASP A 378 23.95 15.39 6.69
CA ASP A 378 23.66 14.98 8.04
C ASP A 378 23.29 13.50 8.11
N SER A 379 24.09 12.77 8.84
CA SER A 379 23.88 11.33 9.06
C SER A 379 22.92 11.05 10.22
N ARG A 380 22.67 12.06 11.05
CA ARG A 380 21.74 12.00 12.17
C ARG A 380 20.85 13.22 12.14
N TYR A 381 19.55 12.97 12.15
CA TYR A 381 18.57 14.03 12.10
C TYR A 381 17.22 13.59 12.67
N ASN A 382 16.45 14.59 13.04
CA ASN A 382 15.10 14.42 13.54
C ASN A 382 14.10 14.84 12.48
N THR A 383 12.95 14.17 12.47
CA THR A 383 11.80 14.55 11.66
C THR A 383 10.55 14.52 12.52
N PHE A 384 9.76 15.56 12.45
CA PHE A 384 8.46 15.67 13.08
C PHE A 384 7.40 15.87 12.02
N ASP A 385 6.36 15.02 12.03
CA ASP A 385 5.25 15.08 11.11
C ASP A 385 3.93 15.23 11.87
N VAL A 386 3.09 16.14 11.39
CA VAL A 386 1.66 16.23 11.77
C VAL A 386 0.85 15.80 10.57
N GLN A 387 -0.04 14.83 10.74
CA GLN A 387 -0.92 14.36 9.67
C GLN A 387 -2.38 14.44 10.12
N VAL A 388 -3.23 14.85 9.20
CA VAL A 388 -4.68 14.81 9.37
C VAL A 388 -5.26 13.97 8.24
N THR A 389 -6.03 12.97 8.61
CA THR A 389 -6.71 12.08 7.66
C THR A 389 -8.21 12.28 7.77
N ALA A 390 -8.86 12.61 6.67
CA ALA A 390 -10.31 12.61 6.51
C ALA A 390 -10.73 11.44 5.62
N LYS A 391 -11.71 10.63 6.08
CA LYS A 391 -12.32 9.50 5.33
C LYS A 391 -13.78 9.81 5.06
N PHE A 392 -14.29 9.40 3.92
CA PHE A 392 -15.69 9.58 3.50
C PHE A 392 -16.16 8.42 2.63
#